data_7c835c5dd7bcde374eb77021bfc24879
#
_entry.id   7c835c5dd7bcde374eb77021bfc24879
#
_cell.length_a   1.000
_cell.length_b   1.000
_cell.length_c   1.000
_cell.angle_alpha   90.00
_cell.angle_beta   90.00
_cell.angle_gamma   90.00
#
_symmetry.space_group_name_H-M   'P 1'
#
loop_
_entity.id
_entity.type
_entity.pdbx_description
1 polymer ?
#
loop_
_entity_poly.entity_id
_entity_poly.type
_entity_poly.pdbx_seq_one_letter_code
_entity_poly.pdbx_strand_id
1 'polypeptide(L)'
;MNGHMAVSLMLAAGGLCSASRLGGQGKTLDPASLEVFNRTATSMKDGTRSGVHLSASADNGVAYLKGVELGNGTIELDIRGKDVQGQSFVGVAFHGVDDTTYDAVYLRPFNFRTDDPVRHKHAVQYVSHPSYPWQKLRAEHPGEYEQPVTPAPDPNGWFHVRVVVASPKVSVFVADATEPSLVVSLLSHRAKGRVGLWVGNGSDGDFANLKIVPKE
;
A
#
# COMPACT_ATOMS: atom_id res chain seq x y z
N MET A 1 -13.79 79.27 -12.13
CA MET A 1 -14.15 78.13 -13.02
C MET A 1 -13.36 76.96 -12.49
N ASN A 2 -14.00 76.17 -11.61
CA ASN A 2 -13.33 75.06 -10.93
C ASN A 2 -13.77 73.73 -11.54
N GLY A 3 -12.83 73.00 -12.12
CA GLY A 3 -13.08 71.65 -12.67
C GLY A 3 -12.71 70.61 -11.61
N HIS A 4 -13.70 69.87 -11.16
CA HIS A 4 -13.48 68.72 -10.30
C HIS A 4 -13.23 67.47 -11.13
N MET A 5 -12.05 66.89 -10.97
CA MET A 5 -11.66 65.63 -11.56
C MET A 5 -12.06 64.50 -10.62
N ALA A 6 -13.03 63.69 -11.03
CA ALA A 6 -13.47 62.52 -10.28
C ALA A 6 -12.52 61.33 -10.60
N VAL A 7 -11.88 60.81 -9.54
CA VAL A 7 -11.07 59.57 -9.60
C VAL A 7 -11.98 58.39 -9.35
N SER A 8 -12.21 57.55 -10.36
CA SER A 8 -12.90 56.27 -10.24
C SER A 8 -11.97 55.21 -9.66
N LEU A 9 -12.27 54.70 -8.47
CA LEU A 9 -11.58 53.59 -7.82
C LEU A 9 -12.19 52.27 -8.30
N MET A 10 -11.48 51.54 -9.15
CA MET A 10 -11.88 50.16 -9.50
C MET A 10 -11.47 49.20 -8.38
N LEU A 11 -12.45 48.61 -7.73
CA LEU A 11 -12.26 47.45 -6.83
C LEU A 11 -12.08 46.19 -7.67
N ALA A 12 -10.88 45.62 -7.69
CA ALA A 12 -10.64 44.31 -8.23
C ALA A 12 -11.09 43.24 -7.19
N ALA A 13 -12.17 42.55 -7.50
CA ALA A 13 -12.62 41.39 -6.72
C ALA A 13 -11.70 40.21 -7.01
N GLY A 14 -10.76 39.95 -6.09
CA GLY A 14 -9.94 38.76 -6.12
C GLY A 14 -10.78 37.52 -5.74
N GLY A 15 -11.13 36.70 -6.75
CA GLY A 15 -11.75 35.40 -6.52
C GLY A 15 -10.79 34.45 -5.83
N LEU A 16 -11.02 34.10 -4.55
CA LEU A 16 -10.36 32.98 -3.89
C LEU A 16 -10.83 31.68 -4.56
N CYS A 17 -9.97 31.10 -5.38
CA CYS A 17 -10.15 29.75 -5.88
C CYS A 17 -9.91 28.77 -4.71
N SER A 18 -10.97 28.36 -4.04
CA SER A 18 -10.92 27.29 -3.03
C SER A 18 -10.61 25.98 -3.75
N ALA A 19 -9.34 25.54 -3.70
CA ALA A 19 -8.98 24.21 -4.08
C ALA A 19 -9.65 23.21 -3.13
N SER A 20 -10.73 22.58 -3.57
CA SER A 20 -11.36 21.47 -2.88
C SER A 20 -10.34 20.34 -2.77
N ARG A 21 -9.75 20.17 -1.58
CA ARG A 21 -9.00 18.96 -1.26
C ARG A 21 -10.01 17.81 -1.30
N LEU A 22 -9.92 16.96 -2.30
CA LEU A 22 -10.54 15.64 -2.31
C LEU A 22 -9.96 14.85 -1.12
N GLY A 23 -10.58 15.00 0.03
CA GLY A 23 -10.26 14.26 1.23
C GLY A 23 -10.74 12.83 1.06
N GLY A 24 -9.84 11.92 0.65
CA GLY A 24 -10.12 10.50 0.78
C GLY A 24 -10.38 10.20 2.26
N GLN A 25 -11.60 9.79 2.60
CA GLN A 25 -11.94 9.40 3.98
C GLN A 25 -11.14 8.16 4.34
N GLY A 26 -10.25 8.27 5.32
CA GLY A 26 -9.60 7.12 5.93
C GLY A 26 -10.68 6.19 6.49
N LYS A 27 -10.75 4.97 5.98
CA LYS A 27 -11.69 3.97 6.46
C LYS A 27 -11.08 3.32 7.69
N THR A 28 -11.79 3.36 8.83
CA THR A 28 -11.39 2.59 10.00
C THR A 28 -11.44 1.11 9.61
N LEU A 29 -10.29 0.42 9.72
CA LEU A 29 -10.23 -1.02 9.50
C LEU A 29 -10.92 -1.73 10.67
N ASP A 30 -11.96 -2.52 10.33
CA ASP A 30 -12.72 -3.35 11.27
C ASP A 30 -12.80 -4.77 10.69
N PRO A 31 -12.57 -5.83 11.48
CA PRO A 31 -12.70 -7.21 11.02
C PRO A 31 -14.03 -7.51 10.33
N ALA A 32 -15.14 -6.91 10.79
CA ALA A 32 -16.46 -7.09 10.18
C ALA A 32 -16.56 -6.52 8.74
N SER A 33 -15.69 -5.58 8.39
CA SER A 33 -15.62 -5.00 7.03
C SER A 33 -14.79 -5.83 6.06
N LEU A 34 -14.21 -6.94 6.52
CA LEU A 34 -13.31 -7.79 5.74
C LEU A 34 -13.97 -9.12 5.38
N GLU A 35 -13.62 -9.62 4.20
CA GLU A 35 -13.81 -11.01 3.78
C GLU A 35 -12.43 -11.69 3.84
N VAL A 36 -12.27 -12.61 4.79
CA VAL A 36 -10.94 -13.12 5.18
C VAL A 36 -10.76 -14.56 4.69
N PHE A 37 -9.64 -14.81 4.03
CA PHE A 37 -9.24 -16.10 3.52
C PHE A 37 -7.94 -16.56 4.19
N ASN A 38 -7.95 -17.79 4.68
CA ASN A 38 -6.81 -18.47 5.29
C ASN A 38 -6.16 -17.70 6.47
N ARG A 39 -6.91 -16.86 7.15
CA ARG A 39 -6.47 -16.07 8.33
C ARG A 39 -7.66 -15.81 9.24
N THR A 40 -7.36 -15.40 10.47
CA THR A 40 -8.33 -14.76 11.36
C THR A 40 -7.99 -13.29 11.44
N ALA A 41 -9.01 -12.44 11.32
CA ALA A 41 -8.87 -11.01 11.55
C ALA A 41 -9.44 -10.66 12.93
N THR A 42 -8.68 -9.95 13.73
CA THR A 42 -9.10 -9.44 15.04
C THR A 42 -8.87 -7.94 15.14
N SER A 43 -9.70 -7.24 15.91
CA SER A 43 -9.49 -5.82 16.18
C SER A 43 -8.20 -5.62 16.96
N MET A 44 -7.44 -4.60 16.59
CA MET A 44 -6.17 -4.24 17.20
C MET A 44 -6.20 -2.78 17.63
N LYS A 45 -5.57 -2.48 18.78
CA LYS A 45 -5.33 -1.12 19.24
C LYS A 45 -3.91 -0.99 19.78
N ASP A 46 -3.20 0.05 19.33
CA ASP A 46 -1.85 0.38 19.76
C ASP A 46 -1.72 1.91 19.91
N GLY A 47 -1.78 2.39 21.14
CA GLY A 47 -1.88 3.83 21.43
C GLY A 47 -3.11 4.45 20.77
N THR A 48 -2.88 5.40 19.88
CA THR A 48 -3.95 6.06 19.10
C THR A 48 -4.31 5.34 17.81
N ARG A 49 -3.52 4.33 17.38
CA ARG A 49 -3.81 3.53 16.20
C ARG A 49 -4.86 2.47 16.52
N SER A 50 -5.86 2.38 15.67
CA SER A 50 -6.85 1.31 15.67
C SER A 50 -6.85 0.64 14.29
N GLY A 51 -7.00 -0.67 14.25
CA GLY A 51 -6.95 -1.43 13.02
C GLY A 51 -7.21 -2.91 13.21
N VAL A 52 -6.57 -3.72 12.39
CA VAL A 52 -6.77 -5.17 12.36
C VAL A 52 -5.43 -5.89 12.48
N HIS A 53 -5.45 -6.98 13.23
CA HIS A 53 -4.41 -8.00 13.23
C HIS A 53 -4.86 -9.18 12.39
N LEU A 54 -4.02 -9.63 11.45
CA LEU A 54 -4.18 -10.90 10.74
C LEU A 54 -3.28 -11.95 11.37
N SER A 55 -3.87 -13.11 11.73
CA SER A 55 -3.14 -14.21 12.37
C SER A 55 -2.13 -14.88 11.45
N ALA A 56 -1.11 -15.53 12.02
CA ALA A 56 -0.25 -16.45 11.29
C ALA A 56 -0.98 -17.73 10.89
N SER A 57 -0.68 -18.24 9.69
CA SER A 57 -1.09 -19.57 9.21
C SER A 57 -0.15 -20.01 8.09
N ALA A 58 -0.17 -21.30 7.73
CA ALA A 58 0.49 -21.78 6.51
C ALA A 58 -0.09 -21.12 5.26
N ASP A 59 0.69 -21.07 4.19
CA ASP A 59 0.38 -20.45 2.90
C ASP A 59 0.07 -18.94 2.98
N ASN A 60 -0.37 -18.36 1.89
CA ASN A 60 -0.75 -16.95 1.84
C ASN A 60 -2.16 -16.74 2.42
N GLY A 61 -2.36 -15.57 3.00
CA GLY A 61 -3.69 -15.13 3.45
C GLY A 61 -4.01 -13.74 2.94
N VAL A 62 -5.28 -13.52 2.64
CA VAL A 62 -5.80 -12.23 2.19
C VAL A 62 -7.08 -11.87 2.91
N ALA A 63 -7.23 -10.60 3.26
CA ALA A 63 -8.44 -10.05 3.86
C ALA A 63 -8.94 -8.89 2.99
N TYR A 64 -9.87 -9.17 2.10
CA TYR A 64 -10.44 -8.19 1.18
C TYR A 64 -11.44 -7.27 1.86
N LEU A 65 -11.37 -5.99 1.55
CA LEU A 65 -12.38 -5.02 1.93
C LEU A 65 -13.69 -5.30 1.19
N LYS A 66 -14.77 -5.52 1.92
CA LYS A 66 -16.09 -5.76 1.35
C LYS A 66 -16.56 -4.56 0.52
N GLY A 67 -16.95 -4.82 -0.73
CA GLY A 67 -17.49 -3.80 -1.64
C GLY A 67 -16.48 -2.75 -2.12
N VAL A 68 -15.16 -3.01 -2.01
CA VAL A 68 -14.11 -2.11 -2.49
C VAL A 68 -13.34 -2.76 -3.62
N GLU A 69 -13.32 -2.08 -4.77
CA GLU A 69 -12.51 -2.42 -5.92
C GLU A 69 -11.63 -1.21 -6.31
N LEU A 70 -10.49 -1.48 -6.90
CA LEU A 70 -9.57 -0.49 -7.44
C LEU A 70 -9.08 -0.95 -8.82
N GLY A 71 -9.05 -0.02 -9.76
CA GLY A 71 -8.26 -0.11 -10.98
C GLY A 71 -6.97 0.67 -10.78
N ASN A 72 -6.93 1.89 -11.34
CA ASN A 72 -5.86 2.84 -11.03
C ASN A 72 -6.18 3.61 -9.73
N GLY A 73 -5.15 4.03 -9.01
CA GLY A 73 -5.32 4.79 -7.78
C GLY A 73 -4.17 4.59 -6.80
N THR A 74 -4.43 5.00 -5.56
CA THR A 74 -3.44 4.93 -4.48
C THR A 74 -4.03 4.16 -3.30
N ILE A 75 -3.24 3.25 -2.74
CA ILE A 75 -3.52 2.53 -1.50
C ILE A 75 -2.47 2.99 -0.50
N GLU A 76 -2.88 3.57 0.61
CA GLU A 76 -2.02 4.01 1.71
C GLU A 76 -2.44 3.34 3.01
N LEU A 77 -1.49 2.86 3.80
CA LEU A 77 -1.76 2.29 5.11
C LEU A 77 -0.51 2.24 5.96
N ASP A 78 -0.69 2.08 7.26
CA ASP A 78 0.37 1.73 8.19
C ASP A 78 0.38 0.22 8.39
N ILE A 79 1.57 -0.37 8.35
CA ILE A 79 1.80 -1.81 8.55
C ILE A 79 2.81 -1.98 9.69
N ARG A 80 2.61 -3.02 10.51
CA ARG A 80 3.60 -3.51 11.44
C ARG A 80 3.78 -5.02 11.23
N GLY A 81 5.01 -5.40 10.92
CA GLY A 81 5.48 -6.79 10.92
C GLY A 81 6.45 -7.03 12.07
N LYS A 82 7.44 -7.88 11.86
CA LYS A 82 8.47 -8.23 12.86
C LYS A 82 9.80 -8.58 12.20
N ASP A 83 10.89 -8.38 12.94
CA ASP A 83 12.24 -8.78 12.51
C ASP A 83 12.48 -10.27 12.79
N VAL A 84 11.68 -11.14 12.15
CA VAL A 84 11.84 -12.59 12.27
C VAL A 84 11.91 -13.18 10.86
N GLN A 85 13.09 -13.68 10.51
CA GLN A 85 13.37 -14.22 9.18
C GLN A 85 12.38 -15.32 8.80
N GLY A 86 11.76 -15.17 7.62
CA GLY A 86 10.81 -16.14 7.08
C GLY A 86 9.42 -16.16 7.73
N GLN A 87 9.15 -15.26 8.68
CA GLN A 87 7.88 -15.19 9.41
C GLN A 87 7.24 -13.77 9.42
N SER A 88 7.64 -12.92 8.51
CA SER A 88 7.07 -11.58 8.39
C SER A 88 7.06 -11.14 6.92
N PHE A 89 6.02 -11.55 6.23
CA PHE A 89 5.68 -11.10 4.88
C PHE A 89 4.34 -10.38 4.99
N VAL A 90 4.34 -9.05 4.86
CA VAL A 90 3.18 -8.19 5.12
C VAL A 90 2.98 -7.18 3.99
N GLY A 91 1.75 -6.94 3.57
CA GLY A 91 1.50 -6.04 2.46
C GLY A 91 0.03 -5.90 2.07
N VAL A 92 -0.21 -5.59 0.81
CA VAL A 92 -1.55 -5.38 0.23
C VAL A 92 -1.72 -6.19 -1.04
N ALA A 93 -2.92 -6.74 -1.23
CA ALA A 93 -3.39 -7.30 -2.48
C ALA A 93 -4.31 -6.29 -3.19
N PHE A 94 -4.25 -6.28 -4.52
CA PHE A 94 -5.13 -5.47 -5.36
C PHE A 94 -5.44 -6.23 -6.66
N HIS A 95 -6.38 -5.74 -7.47
CA HIS A 95 -6.90 -6.45 -8.65
C HIS A 95 -7.32 -7.90 -8.33
N GLY A 96 -7.79 -8.12 -7.10
CA GLY A 96 -8.19 -9.44 -6.62
C GLY A 96 -9.47 -9.93 -7.27
N VAL A 97 -9.45 -11.18 -7.74
CA VAL A 97 -10.61 -11.92 -8.28
C VAL A 97 -11.12 -12.88 -7.20
N ASP A 98 -10.22 -13.64 -6.62
CA ASP A 98 -10.47 -14.62 -5.55
C ASP A 98 -9.28 -14.67 -4.58
N ASP A 99 -9.22 -15.66 -3.69
CA ASP A 99 -8.17 -15.82 -2.69
C ASP A 99 -6.83 -16.32 -3.25
N THR A 100 -6.79 -16.70 -4.52
CA THR A 100 -5.60 -17.21 -5.23
C THR A 100 -5.16 -16.36 -6.41
N THR A 101 -6.04 -15.48 -6.90
CA THR A 101 -5.84 -14.70 -8.14
C THR A 101 -5.85 -13.19 -7.82
N TYR A 102 -4.68 -12.60 -7.71
CA TYR A 102 -4.49 -11.18 -7.34
C TYR A 102 -3.08 -10.68 -7.72
N ASP A 103 -2.92 -9.37 -7.75
CA ASP A 103 -1.61 -8.71 -7.65
C ASP A 103 -1.35 -8.36 -6.19
N ALA A 104 -0.10 -8.47 -5.74
CA ALA A 104 0.26 -8.04 -4.41
C ALA A 104 1.64 -7.35 -4.38
N VAL A 105 1.73 -6.38 -3.48
CA VAL A 105 2.99 -5.79 -3.02
C VAL A 105 3.15 -6.16 -1.56
N TYR A 106 4.29 -6.72 -1.20
CA TYR A 106 4.58 -7.07 0.17
C TYR A 106 6.02 -6.75 0.57
N LEU A 107 6.21 -6.62 1.85
CA LEU A 107 7.48 -6.26 2.47
C LEU A 107 7.96 -7.41 3.36
N ARG A 108 9.28 -7.46 3.54
CA ARG A 108 9.98 -8.35 4.47
C ARG A 108 10.71 -7.48 5.49
N PRO A 109 10.07 -7.09 6.61
CA PRO A 109 10.70 -6.26 7.63
C PRO A 109 12.06 -6.79 8.09
N PHE A 110 12.21 -8.10 8.22
CA PHE A 110 13.48 -8.76 8.57
C PHE A 110 14.62 -8.56 7.54
N ASN A 111 14.34 -7.92 6.40
CA ASN A 111 15.33 -7.56 5.39
C ASN A 111 15.62 -6.05 5.34
N PHE A 112 14.90 -5.21 6.09
CA PHE A 112 15.07 -3.76 6.03
C PHE A 112 16.48 -3.31 6.45
N ARG A 113 17.00 -3.88 7.53
CA ARG A 113 18.27 -3.48 8.15
C ARG A 113 19.27 -4.65 8.25
N THR A 114 19.11 -5.68 7.42
CA THR A 114 20.04 -6.81 7.40
C THR A 114 21.38 -6.41 6.78
N ASP A 115 22.47 -6.92 7.36
CA ASP A 115 23.83 -6.78 6.81
C ASP A 115 24.10 -7.74 5.63
N ASP A 116 23.22 -8.70 5.40
CA ASP A 116 23.31 -9.61 4.26
C ASP A 116 22.90 -8.87 2.98
N PRO A 117 23.83 -8.63 2.03
CA PRO A 117 23.58 -7.84 0.84
C PRO A 117 22.60 -8.51 -0.14
N VAL A 118 22.45 -9.82 -0.07
CA VAL A 118 21.48 -10.56 -0.90
C VAL A 118 20.08 -10.39 -0.33
N ARG A 119 19.93 -10.59 0.99
CA ARG A 119 18.65 -10.42 1.67
C ARG A 119 18.17 -8.96 1.60
N HIS A 120 19.07 -8.01 1.74
CA HIS A 120 18.75 -6.58 1.69
C HIS A 120 18.01 -6.20 0.39
N LYS A 121 18.40 -6.79 -0.75
CA LYS A 121 17.76 -6.57 -2.05
C LYS A 121 16.31 -7.13 -2.15
N HIS A 122 15.90 -7.93 -1.19
CA HIS A 122 14.59 -8.59 -1.17
C HIS A 122 13.67 -8.00 -0.10
N ALA A 123 13.72 -6.69 0.19
CA ALA A 123 12.95 -6.06 1.25
C ALA A 123 11.50 -5.73 0.84
N VAL A 124 11.29 -5.27 -0.39
CA VAL A 124 9.96 -5.08 -1.00
C VAL A 124 9.84 -5.90 -2.27
N GLN A 125 8.67 -6.46 -2.53
CA GLN A 125 8.42 -7.29 -3.71
C GLN A 125 7.00 -7.13 -4.24
N TYR A 126 6.88 -7.20 -5.59
CA TYR A 126 5.63 -7.37 -6.30
C TYR A 126 5.49 -8.83 -6.77
N VAL A 127 4.27 -9.34 -6.77
CA VAL A 127 3.88 -10.64 -7.33
C VAL A 127 2.54 -10.53 -8.04
N SER A 128 2.27 -11.42 -9.01
CA SER A 128 0.97 -11.55 -9.67
C SER A 128 0.54 -13.01 -9.68
N HIS A 129 -0.30 -13.39 -8.73
CA HIS A 129 -0.77 -14.75 -8.58
C HIS A 129 -1.90 -15.10 -9.54
N PRO A 130 -1.97 -16.39 -9.97
CA PRO A 130 -1.04 -17.49 -9.68
C PRO A 130 0.18 -17.55 -10.60
N SER A 131 0.21 -16.78 -11.71
CA SER A 131 1.14 -17.01 -12.83
C SER A 131 2.56 -16.53 -12.55
N TYR A 132 2.75 -15.56 -11.65
CA TYR A 132 4.04 -14.95 -11.35
C TYR A 132 4.30 -14.90 -9.83
N PRO A 133 4.50 -16.07 -9.17
CA PRO A 133 4.92 -16.12 -7.77
C PRO A 133 6.38 -15.66 -7.63
N TRP A 134 6.81 -15.32 -6.42
CA TRP A 134 8.13 -14.74 -6.16
C TRP A 134 9.30 -15.62 -6.64
N GLN A 135 9.15 -16.95 -6.56
CA GLN A 135 10.19 -17.87 -7.01
C GLN A 135 10.46 -17.73 -8.51
N LYS A 136 9.38 -17.68 -9.30
CA LYS A 136 9.45 -17.50 -10.74
C LYS A 136 10.04 -16.14 -11.10
N LEU A 137 9.54 -15.07 -10.46
CA LEU A 137 10.05 -13.72 -10.72
C LEU A 137 11.54 -13.58 -10.40
N ARG A 138 11.99 -14.17 -9.30
CA ARG A 138 13.40 -14.14 -8.92
C ARG A 138 14.28 -14.92 -9.90
N ALA A 139 13.77 -16.04 -10.45
CA ALA A 139 14.51 -16.89 -11.39
C ALA A 139 14.56 -16.27 -12.80
N GLU A 140 13.43 -15.73 -13.28
CA GLU A 140 13.28 -15.26 -14.67
C GLU A 140 13.57 -13.76 -14.81
N HIS A 141 13.37 -12.96 -13.73
CA HIS A 141 13.50 -11.51 -13.69
C HIS A 141 14.28 -11.04 -12.45
N PRO A 142 15.54 -11.46 -12.25
CA PRO A 142 16.28 -11.19 -11.04
C PRO A 142 16.43 -9.68 -10.77
N GLY A 143 15.94 -9.22 -9.60
CA GLY A 143 16.04 -7.83 -9.18
C GLY A 143 15.05 -6.87 -9.84
N GLU A 144 14.19 -7.30 -10.76
CA GLU A 144 13.21 -6.43 -11.43
C GLU A 144 11.99 -6.18 -10.54
N TYR A 145 11.48 -7.22 -9.87
CA TYR A 145 10.25 -7.20 -9.08
C TYR A 145 10.48 -7.20 -7.57
N GLU A 146 11.72 -7.03 -7.14
CA GLU A 146 12.09 -6.91 -5.73
C GLU A 146 13.27 -5.93 -5.57
N GLN A 147 13.28 -5.15 -4.49
CA GLN A 147 14.25 -4.09 -4.24
C GLN A 147 14.50 -3.90 -2.73
N PRO A 148 15.60 -3.24 -2.34
CA PRO A 148 15.75 -2.74 -0.98
C PRO A 148 14.71 -1.66 -0.65
N VAL A 149 14.53 -1.39 0.63
CA VAL A 149 13.72 -0.27 1.12
C VAL A 149 14.66 0.83 1.66
N THR A 150 14.52 2.03 1.11
CA THR A 150 15.32 3.19 1.52
C THR A 150 14.45 4.45 1.64
N PRO A 151 14.46 5.15 2.78
CA PRO A 151 15.13 4.78 4.04
C PRO A 151 14.53 3.53 4.68
N ALA A 152 15.38 2.70 5.32
CA ALA A 152 14.93 1.48 5.97
C ALA A 152 14.26 1.78 7.32
N PRO A 153 12.95 1.50 7.49
CA PRO A 153 12.25 1.73 8.76
C PRO A 153 12.71 0.73 9.84
N ASP A 154 12.20 0.94 11.06
CA ASP A 154 12.34 -0.06 12.13
C ASP A 154 11.56 -1.33 11.74
N PRO A 155 12.21 -2.51 11.66
CA PRO A 155 11.55 -3.75 11.25
C PRO A 155 10.47 -4.25 12.24
N ASN A 156 10.51 -3.81 13.51
CA ASN A 156 9.52 -4.12 14.54
C ASN A 156 8.54 -2.98 14.81
N GLY A 157 8.74 -1.83 14.15
CA GLY A 157 7.90 -0.65 14.29
C GLY A 157 6.77 -0.61 13.26
N TRP A 158 5.92 0.40 13.41
CA TRP A 158 4.98 0.79 12.37
C TRP A 158 5.70 1.53 11.24
N PHE A 159 5.39 1.19 10.01
CA PHE A 159 5.86 1.92 8.83
C PHE A 159 4.71 2.19 7.86
N HIS A 160 4.74 3.35 7.26
CA HIS A 160 3.78 3.75 6.25
C HIS A 160 4.11 3.14 4.90
N VAL A 161 3.11 2.66 4.17
CA VAL A 161 3.23 2.13 2.81
C VAL A 161 2.24 2.85 1.91
N ARG A 162 2.73 3.32 0.76
CA ARG A 162 1.91 3.89 -0.30
C ARG A 162 2.17 3.16 -1.60
N VAL A 163 1.16 2.51 -2.12
CA VAL A 163 1.17 1.82 -3.41
C VAL A 163 0.37 2.64 -4.41
N VAL A 164 1.02 3.09 -5.47
CA VAL A 164 0.39 3.82 -6.59
C VAL A 164 0.25 2.87 -7.77
N VAL A 165 -0.98 2.52 -8.09
CA VAL A 165 -1.34 1.74 -9.27
C VAL A 165 -1.71 2.71 -10.39
N ALA A 166 -0.89 2.79 -11.41
CA ALA A 166 -1.06 3.65 -12.59
C ALA A 166 -0.69 2.85 -13.83
N SER A 167 -1.62 1.97 -14.26
CA SER A 167 -1.37 1.05 -15.38
C SER A 167 -0.67 1.72 -16.55
N PRO A 168 0.42 1.14 -17.06
CA PRO A 168 0.90 -0.21 -16.80
C PRO A 168 1.89 -0.34 -15.62
N LYS A 169 2.06 0.68 -14.77
CA LYS A 169 3.07 0.69 -13.70
C LYS A 169 2.46 0.64 -12.29
N VAL A 170 3.23 0.06 -11.38
CA VAL A 170 3.02 0.12 -9.93
C VAL A 170 4.26 0.72 -9.29
N SER A 171 4.08 1.71 -8.41
CA SER A 171 5.14 2.33 -7.65
C SER A 171 4.87 2.17 -6.15
N VAL A 172 5.89 1.78 -5.39
CA VAL A 172 5.79 1.51 -3.96
C VAL A 172 6.71 2.43 -3.19
N PHE A 173 6.14 3.16 -2.25
CA PHE A 173 6.85 4.06 -1.35
C PHE A 173 6.74 3.54 0.08
N VAL A 174 7.82 3.57 0.83
CA VAL A 174 7.87 3.07 2.20
C VAL A 174 8.39 4.17 3.13
N ALA A 175 7.83 4.25 4.33
CA ALA A 175 8.02 5.37 5.25
C ALA A 175 7.62 6.70 4.57
N ASP A 176 8.28 7.80 4.87
CA ASP A 176 8.03 9.12 4.28
C ASP A 176 8.90 9.38 3.04
N ALA A 177 9.29 8.32 2.32
CA ALA A 177 10.14 8.44 1.14
C ALA A 177 9.44 9.22 0.02
N THR A 178 10.16 10.17 -0.58
CA THR A 178 9.72 10.91 -1.78
C THR A 178 9.93 10.10 -3.06
N GLU A 179 10.96 9.25 -3.06
CA GLU A 179 11.26 8.35 -4.17
C GLU A 179 10.70 6.94 -3.89
N PRO A 180 10.23 6.23 -4.92
CA PRO A 180 9.72 4.88 -4.74
C PRO A 180 10.84 3.88 -4.47
N SER A 181 10.63 2.99 -3.51
CA SER A 181 11.52 1.85 -3.27
C SER A 181 11.42 0.78 -4.36
N LEU A 182 10.27 0.69 -5.04
CA LEU A 182 10.06 -0.26 -6.14
C LEU A 182 9.18 0.39 -7.22
N VAL A 183 9.57 0.23 -8.48
CA VAL A 183 8.73 0.57 -9.65
C VAL A 183 8.74 -0.62 -10.59
N VAL A 184 7.56 -1.16 -10.89
CA VAL A 184 7.43 -2.34 -11.76
C VAL A 184 6.34 -2.15 -12.81
N SER A 185 6.36 -2.96 -13.85
CA SER A 185 5.24 -3.14 -14.75
C SER A 185 4.26 -4.17 -14.20
N LEU A 186 2.95 -3.91 -14.31
CA LEU A 186 1.91 -4.90 -14.03
C LEU A 186 2.10 -6.13 -14.91
N LEU A 187 2.03 -7.31 -14.32
CA LEU A 187 2.10 -8.59 -15.02
C LEU A 187 0.72 -9.19 -15.30
N SER A 188 -0.29 -8.69 -14.62
CA SER A 188 -1.69 -9.07 -14.89
C SER A 188 -2.31 -8.13 -15.93
N HIS A 189 -3.26 -8.66 -16.69
CA HIS A 189 -4.12 -7.87 -17.59
C HIS A 189 -5.43 -7.42 -16.91
N ARG A 190 -5.52 -7.57 -15.58
CA ARG A 190 -6.72 -7.16 -14.82
C ARG A 190 -6.78 -5.64 -14.73
N ALA A 191 -7.87 -5.08 -15.25
CA ALA A 191 -8.06 -3.62 -15.24
C ALA A 191 -8.48 -3.08 -13.87
N LYS A 192 -9.12 -3.92 -13.04
CA LYS A 192 -9.57 -3.63 -11.67
C LYS A 192 -9.85 -4.92 -10.90
N GLY A 193 -10.03 -4.79 -9.61
CA GLY A 193 -10.45 -5.88 -8.73
C GLY A 193 -10.41 -5.48 -7.27
N ARG A 194 -10.66 -6.44 -6.41
CA ARG A 194 -10.74 -6.26 -4.96
C ARG A 194 -9.41 -5.79 -4.38
N VAL A 195 -9.48 -5.03 -3.29
CA VAL A 195 -8.32 -4.57 -2.51
C VAL A 195 -8.37 -5.22 -1.14
N GLY A 196 -7.23 -5.67 -0.62
CA GLY A 196 -7.16 -6.33 0.69
C GLY A 196 -5.80 -6.22 1.36
N LEU A 197 -5.80 -6.56 2.64
CA LEU A 197 -4.60 -6.78 3.42
C LEU A 197 -4.03 -8.17 3.08
N TRP A 198 -2.73 -8.29 3.04
CA TRP A 198 -2.07 -9.53 2.64
C TRP A 198 -0.97 -9.92 3.62
N VAL A 199 -0.90 -11.21 3.95
CA VAL A 199 0.20 -11.80 4.72
C VAL A 199 0.64 -13.12 4.08
N GLY A 200 1.96 -13.35 4.06
CA GLY A 200 2.54 -14.56 3.48
C GLY A 200 2.55 -15.75 4.41
N ASN A 201 3.10 -16.85 3.92
CA ASN A 201 3.24 -18.12 4.64
C ASN A 201 3.90 -17.92 6.02
N GLY A 202 3.28 -18.45 7.06
CA GLY A 202 3.79 -18.40 8.43
C GLY A 202 3.79 -17.00 9.07
N SER A 203 3.20 -16.01 8.40
CA SER A 203 3.26 -14.62 8.82
C SER A 203 1.95 -14.13 9.41
N ASP A 204 2.07 -13.29 10.41
CA ASP A 204 1.05 -12.41 10.94
C ASP A 204 1.39 -10.94 10.62
N GLY A 205 0.47 -10.02 10.87
CA GLY A 205 0.71 -8.60 10.70
C GLY A 205 -0.41 -7.72 11.24
N ASP A 206 -0.04 -6.50 11.59
CA ASP A 206 -0.97 -5.46 12.02
C ASP A 206 -1.11 -4.40 10.93
N PHE A 207 -2.35 -3.92 10.74
CA PHE A 207 -2.71 -2.98 9.69
C PHE A 207 -3.61 -1.89 10.24
N ALA A 208 -3.29 -0.63 9.92
CA ALA A 208 -4.04 0.54 10.38
C ALA A 208 -4.06 1.65 9.32
N ASN A 209 -4.88 2.68 9.54
CA ASN A 209 -4.89 3.94 8.78
C ASN A 209 -5.05 3.75 7.26
N LEU A 210 -5.81 2.74 6.85
CA LEU A 210 -6.03 2.45 5.43
C LEU A 210 -6.79 3.58 4.73
N LYS A 211 -6.23 4.03 3.61
CA LYS A 211 -6.85 5.00 2.72
C LYS A 211 -6.71 4.51 1.27
N ILE A 212 -7.80 4.55 0.53
CA ILE A 212 -7.85 4.19 -0.88
C ILE A 212 -8.38 5.39 -1.65
N VAL A 213 -7.63 5.83 -2.65
CA VAL A 213 -7.99 6.97 -3.51
C VAL A 213 -7.99 6.47 -4.97
N PRO A 214 -9.15 6.14 -5.53
CA PRO A 214 -9.25 5.80 -6.95
C PRO A 214 -8.80 6.97 -7.82
N LYS A 215 -8.21 6.64 -8.97
CA LYS A 215 -7.88 7.60 -10.03
C LYS A 215 -8.68 7.21 -11.27
N GLU A 216 -9.44 8.16 -11.78
CA GLU A 216 -10.16 8.05 -13.05
C GLU A 216 -9.21 8.01 -14.26
#